data_d8cd80f67220a711ed1fe9fbb2229b34
#
_entry.id   d8cd80f67220a711ed1fe9fbb2229b34
#
_cell.length_a   1.000
_cell.length_b   1.000
_cell.length_c   1.000
_cell.angle_alpha   90.00
_cell.angle_beta   90.00
_cell.angle_gamma   90.00
#
_symmetry.space_group_name_H-M   'P 1'
#
loop_
_entity.id
_entity.type
_entity.pdbx_description
1 polymer ?
#
loop_
_entity_poly.entity_id
_entity_poly.type
_entity_poly.pdbx_seq_one_letter_code
_entity_poly.pdbx_strand_id
1 'polypeptide(L)'
;MDLLNSIAGLFKAVYVTPGVVQECTKNKTMPGAVKIALALEQGILLASSDFDTSVVETLNLDRGESESIALALAYKCPLLIDERKGRRIAKKLGLDIVGIGAALVIGKNHGVIESIAPLLQQLGAMGIYLSEKVKSQILSQADEK
;
A
#
# COMPACT_ATOMS: atom_id res chain seq x y z
N MET A 1 -15.00 -1.57 -12.00
CA MET A 1 -14.31 -0.42 -11.37
C MET A 1 -12.87 -0.80 -11.03
N ASP A 2 -11.94 0.04 -11.38
CA ASP A 2 -10.53 -0.17 -11.03
C ASP A 2 -10.29 0.28 -9.59
N LEU A 3 -10.07 -0.67 -8.70
CA LEU A 3 -9.86 -0.41 -7.27
C LEU A 3 -8.64 0.48 -7.02
N LEU A 4 -7.58 0.30 -7.78
CA LEU A 4 -6.36 1.11 -7.64
C LEU A 4 -6.66 2.58 -7.91
N ASN A 5 -7.33 2.90 -9.00
CA ASN A 5 -7.69 4.27 -9.33
C ASN A 5 -8.60 4.88 -8.26
N SER A 6 -9.56 4.10 -7.79
CA SER A 6 -10.53 4.55 -6.77
C SER A 6 -9.84 4.85 -5.44
N ILE A 7 -8.97 3.96 -4.98
CA ILE A 7 -8.23 4.15 -3.73
C ILE A 7 -7.24 5.31 -3.84
N ALA A 8 -6.51 5.40 -4.95
CA ALA A 8 -5.55 6.48 -5.17
C ALA A 8 -6.23 7.85 -5.17
N GLY A 9 -7.46 7.93 -5.67
CA GLY A 9 -8.24 9.17 -5.68
C GLY A 9 -8.63 9.71 -4.30
N LEU A 10 -8.51 8.89 -3.25
CA LEU A 10 -8.78 9.33 -1.86
C LEU A 10 -7.67 10.18 -1.28
N PHE A 11 -6.51 10.18 -1.90
CA PHE A 11 -5.32 10.89 -1.41
C PHE A 11 -4.92 11.97 -2.40
N LYS A 12 -4.24 13.02 -1.91
CA LYS A 12 -3.74 14.10 -2.78
C LYS A 12 -2.73 13.58 -3.81
N ALA A 13 -1.87 12.66 -3.37
CA ALA A 13 -0.87 12.03 -4.21
C ALA A 13 -0.50 10.68 -3.60
N VAL A 14 -0.24 9.71 -4.44
CA VAL A 14 0.27 8.40 -4.02
C VAL A 14 1.60 8.17 -4.70
N TYR A 15 2.65 8.06 -3.90
CA TYR A 15 4.01 7.86 -4.40
C TYR A 15 4.43 6.41 -4.29
N VAL A 16 5.21 5.98 -5.25
CA VAL A 16 5.86 4.67 -5.24
C VAL A 16 7.35 4.84 -5.55
N THR A 17 8.17 3.99 -4.98
CA THR A 17 9.62 4.02 -5.21
C THR A 17 10.02 3.11 -6.36
N PRO A 18 11.23 3.31 -6.93
CA PRO A 18 11.72 2.43 -7.99
C PRO A 18 11.76 0.95 -7.57
N GLY A 19 12.11 0.66 -6.31
CA GLY A 19 12.13 -0.71 -5.80
C GLY A 19 10.76 -1.36 -5.78
N VAL A 20 9.74 -0.62 -5.35
CA VAL A 20 8.35 -1.11 -5.36
C VAL A 20 7.86 -1.32 -6.80
N VAL A 21 8.12 -0.38 -7.69
CA VAL A 21 7.74 -0.51 -9.10
C VAL A 21 8.39 -1.74 -9.71
N GLN A 22 9.67 -1.94 -9.49
CA GLN A 22 10.40 -3.09 -10.01
C GLN A 22 9.81 -4.41 -9.50
N GLU A 23 9.52 -4.49 -8.21
CA GLU A 23 8.92 -5.67 -7.60
C GLU A 23 7.53 -5.97 -8.17
N CYS A 24 6.68 -4.95 -8.28
CA CYS A 24 5.31 -5.10 -8.78
C CYS A 24 5.22 -5.37 -10.27
N THR A 25 6.24 -4.96 -11.05
CA THR A 25 6.25 -5.12 -12.51
C THR A 25 7.24 -6.16 -13.00
N LYS A 26 7.80 -6.95 -12.10
CA LYS A 26 8.82 -7.97 -12.41
C LYS A 26 8.35 -8.95 -13.47
N ASN A 27 7.09 -9.38 -13.40
CA ASN A 27 6.47 -10.19 -14.44
C ASN A 27 5.46 -9.30 -15.20
N LYS A 28 5.90 -8.78 -16.34
CA LYS A 28 5.15 -7.82 -17.16
C LYS A 28 3.85 -8.36 -17.72
N THR A 29 3.67 -9.68 -17.74
CA THR A 29 2.45 -10.32 -18.27
C THR A 29 1.33 -10.43 -17.22
N MET A 30 1.65 -10.23 -15.94
CA MET A 30 0.65 -10.30 -14.87
C MET A 30 -0.29 -9.09 -14.92
N PRO A 31 -1.60 -9.29 -14.67
CA PRO A 31 -2.56 -8.17 -14.70
C PRO A 31 -2.23 -7.04 -13.75
N GLY A 32 -1.69 -7.35 -12.56
CA GLY A 32 -1.28 -6.34 -11.60
C GLY A 32 -0.12 -5.47 -12.11
N ALA A 33 0.85 -6.06 -12.80
CA ALA A 33 1.96 -5.33 -13.40
C ALA A 33 1.46 -4.35 -14.47
N VAL A 34 0.54 -4.78 -15.31
CA VAL A 34 -0.06 -3.93 -16.35
C VAL A 34 -0.80 -2.74 -15.73
N LYS A 35 -1.58 -2.98 -14.67
CA LYS A 35 -2.32 -1.93 -13.97
C LYS A 35 -1.40 -0.90 -13.33
N ILE A 36 -0.33 -1.33 -12.68
CA ILE A 36 0.67 -0.45 -12.07
C ILE A 36 1.35 0.41 -13.14
N ALA A 37 1.80 -0.21 -14.22
CA ALA A 37 2.44 0.51 -15.32
C ALA A 37 1.51 1.58 -15.91
N LEU A 38 0.25 1.23 -16.12
CA LEU A 38 -0.75 2.15 -16.65
C LEU A 38 -1.03 3.30 -15.67
N ALA A 39 -1.12 3.00 -14.38
CA ALA A 39 -1.34 4.00 -13.34
C ALA A 39 -0.19 5.01 -13.27
N LEU A 40 1.05 4.55 -13.45
CA LEU A 40 2.22 5.43 -13.52
C LEU A 40 2.17 6.31 -14.78
N GLU A 41 1.84 5.72 -15.92
CA GLU A 41 1.73 6.46 -17.18
C GLU A 41 0.66 7.54 -17.12
N GLN A 42 -0.46 7.26 -16.46
CA GLN A 42 -1.58 8.18 -16.31
C GLN A 42 -1.42 9.19 -15.17
N GLY A 43 -0.35 9.09 -14.38
CA GLY A 43 -0.11 9.99 -13.26
C GLY A 43 -0.97 9.70 -12.03
N ILE A 44 -1.63 8.55 -11.97
CA ILE A 44 -2.41 8.11 -10.79
C ILE A 44 -1.46 7.72 -9.67
N LEU A 45 -0.38 7.04 -10.00
CA LEU A 45 0.76 6.80 -9.12
C LEU A 45 1.94 7.63 -9.60
N LEU A 46 2.68 8.18 -8.67
CA LEU A 46 3.85 9.02 -8.96
C LEU A 46 5.11 8.30 -8.49
N ALA A 47 6.00 8.01 -9.42
CA ALA A 47 7.29 7.41 -9.08
C ALA A 47 8.21 8.49 -8.51
N SER A 48 8.88 8.19 -7.42
CA SER A 48 9.86 9.10 -6.82
C SER A 48 11.02 8.34 -6.23
N SER A 49 12.23 8.84 -6.47
CA SER A 49 13.47 8.38 -5.83
C SER A 49 14.08 9.46 -4.94
N ASP A 50 13.27 10.38 -4.46
CA ASP A 50 13.64 11.58 -3.71
C ASP A 50 13.90 11.25 -2.23
N PHE A 51 14.80 10.33 -1.97
CA PHE A 51 15.13 9.86 -0.62
C PHE A 51 16.63 9.69 -0.46
N ASP A 52 17.08 9.69 0.80
CA ASP A 52 18.47 9.46 1.15
C ASP A 52 18.80 7.96 1.05
N THR A 53 19.68 7.58 0.12
CA THR A 53 20.09 6.20 -0.09
C THR A 53 20.83 5.60 1.12
N SER A 54 21.50 6.43 1.93
CA SER A 54 22.18 5.94 3.13
C SER A 54 21.19 5.42 4.17
N VAL A 55 20.01 6.00 4.26
CA VAL A 55 18.93 5.51 5.13
C VAL A 55 18.49 4.11 4.70
N VAL A 56 18.36 3.89 3.39
CA VAL A 56 17.98 2.58 2.82
C VAL A 56 18.95 1.49 3.27
N GLU A 57 20.25 1.77 3.21
CA GLU A 57 21.30 0.81 3.54
C GLU A 57 21.28 0.40 5.02
N THR A 58 20.82 1.27 5.91
CA THR A 58 20.84 1.02 7.35
C THR A 58 19.61 0.25 7.84
N LEU A 59 18.54 0.15 7.06
CA LEU A 59 17.27 -0.41 7.53
C LEU A 59 17.23 -1.94 7.56
N ASN A 60 18.09 -2.62 6.83
CA ASN A 60 18.13 -4.08 6.74
C ASN A 60 16.77 -4.70 6.40
N LEU A 61 16.10 -4.10 5.45
CA LEU A 61 14.83 -4.54 4.87
C LEU A 61 15.03 -4.82 3.38
N ASP A 62 14.03 -5.40 2.71
CA ASP A 62 14.12 -5.50 1.26
C ASP A 62 14.10 -4.11 0.63
N ARG A 63 14.41 -4.05 -0.65
CA ARG A 63 14.58 -2.79 -1.36
C ARG A 63 13.30 -1.95 -1.38
N GLY A 64 12.16 -2.58 -1.69
CA GLY A 64 10.89 -1.85 -1.79
C GLY A 64 10.48 -1.23 -0.46
N GLU A 65 10.58 -1.99 0.62
CA GLU A 65 10.24 -1.52 1.96
C GLU A 65 11.19 -0.42 2.44
N SER A 66 12.49 -0.63 2.26
CA SER A 66 13.51 0.35 2.67
C SER A 66 13.33 1.68 1.95
N GLU A 67 13.16 1.64 0.64
CA GLU A 67 12.94 2.85 -0.16
C GLU A 67 11.65 3.56 0.23
N SER A 68 10.58 2.80 0.46
CA SER A 68 9.29 3.39 0.85
C SER A 68 9.37 4.10 2.20
N ILE A 69 10.06 3.51 3.16
CA ILE A 69 10.30 4.15 4.46
C ILE A 69 11.13 5.42 4.29
N ALA A 70 12.22 5.35 3.51
CA ALA A 70 13.09 6.50 3.27
C ALA A 70 12.32 7.64 2.59
N LEU A 71 11.48 7.33 1.61
CA LEU A 71 10.68 8.34 0.92
C LEU A 71 9.64 8.97 1.85
N ALA A 72 8.97 8.16 2.67
CA ALA A 72 8.01 8.67 3.66
C ALA A 72 8.67 9.61 4.67
N LEU A 73 9.90 9.29 5.09
CA LEU A 73 10.67 10.18 5.97
C LEU A 73 11.01 11.49 5.27
N ALA A 74 11.42 11.44 4.01
CA ALA A 74 11.78 12.63 3.22
C ALA A 74 10.57 13.53 2.99
N TYR A 75 9.40 12.96 2.69
CA TYR A 75 8.19 13.71 2.40
C TYR A 75 7.34 14.01 3.64
N LYS A 76 7.68 13.43 4.79
CA LYS A 76 6.91 13.57 6.04
C LYS A 76 5.43 13.20 5.82
N CYS A 77 5.20 12.09 5.16
CA CYS A 77 3.86 11.61 4.84
C CYS A 77 3.62 10.20 5.41
N PRO A 78 2.35 9.79 5.55
CA PRO A 78 2.04 8.43 5.97
C PRO A 78 2.55 7.37 4.99
N LEU A 79 2.82 6.19 5.51
CA LEU A 79 3.33 5.06 4.74
C LEU A 79 2.31 3.92 4.74
N LEU A 80 1.96 3.44 3.56
CA LEU A 80 1.16 2.23 3.41
C LEU A 80 2.11 1.02 3.41
N ILE A 81 2.03 0.21 4.45
CA ILE A 81 2.90 -0.95 4.62
C ILE A 81 2.17 -2.00 5.48
N ASP A 82 2.26 -3.27 5.10
CA ASP A 82 1.62 -4.37 5.82
C ASP A 82 2.59 -5.37 6.42
N GLU A 83 3.83 -5.41 5.94
CA GLU A 83 4.82 -6.35 6.45
C GLU A 83 5.22 -5.98 7.89
N ARG A 84 5.22 -6.97 8.78
CA ARG A 84 5.38 -6.76 10.25
C ARG A 84 6.68 -6.05 10.61
N LYS A 85 7.81 -6.51 10.06
CA LYS A 85 9.13 -5.96 10.37
C LYS A 85 9.23 -4.51 9.90
N GLY A 86 8.76 -4.24 8.68
CA GLY A 86 8.75 -2.89 8.11
C GLY A 86 7.87 -1.93 8.90
N ARG A 87 6.69 -2.38 9.34
CA ARG A 87 5.79 -1.57 10.18
C ARG A 87 6.45 -1.21 11.50
N ARG A 88 7.11 -2.17 12.13
CA ARG A 88 7.80 -1.94 13.41
C ARG A 88 8.91 -0.90 13.26
N ILE A 89 9.70 -1.01 12.21
CA ILE A 89 10.79 -0.07 11.93
C ILE A 89 10.24 1.32 11.62
N ALA A 90 9.21 1.40 10.79
CA ALA A 90 8.55 2.66 10.44
C ALA A 90 8.01 3.38 11.68
N LYS A 91 7.36 2.65 12.58
CA LYS A 91 6.87 3.21 13.85
C LYS A 91 7.99 3.75 14.72
N LYS A 92 9.11 3.03 14.82
CA LYS A 92 10.28 3.49 15.58
C LYS A 92 10.87 4.77 15.03
N LEU A 93 10.75 4.98 13.71
CA LEU A 93 11.22 6.18 13.03
C LEU A 93 10.21 7.33 13.09
N GLY A 94 9.07 7.13 13.76
CA GLY A 94 8.06 8.17 13.93
C GLY A 94 7.11 8.34 12.77
N LEU A 95 7.06 7.38 11.86
CA LEU A 95 6.13 7.43 10.72
C LEU A 95 4.73 6.97 11.11
N ASP A 96 3.73 7.66 10.58
CA ASP A 96 2.35 7.18 10.58
C ASP A 96 2.22 6.08 9.55
N ILE A 97 1.68 4.95 9.95
CA ILE A 97 1.50 3.81 9.04
C ILE A 97 0.03 3.51 8.80
N VAL A 98 -0.26 3.08 7.58
CA VAL A 98 -1.60 2.66 7.15
C VAL A 98 -1.48 1.23 6.63
N GLY A 99 -2.28 0.31 7.19
CA GLY A 99 -2.39 -1.04 6.68
C GLY A 99 -3.45 -1.14 5.58
N ILE A 100 -3.45 -2.26 4.86
CA ILE A 100 -4.44 -2.48 3.80
C ILE A 100 -5.87 -2.45 4.33
N GLY A 101 -6.09 -2.97 5.54
CA GLY A 101 -7.41 -2.95 6.16
C GLY A 101 -7.92 -1.53 6.41
N ALA A 102 -7.06 -0.66 6.93
CA ALA A 102 -7.42 0.74 7.15
C ALA A 102 -7.70 1.46 5.83
N ALA A 103 -6.93 1.18 4.80
CA ALA A 103 -7.16 1.75 3.46
C ALA A 103 -8.52 1.34 2.89
N LEU A 104 -8.90 0.08 3.06
CA LEU A 104 -10.21 -0.41 2.63
C LEU A 104 -11.37 0.26 3.39
N VAL A 105 -11.21 0.43 4.71
CA VAL A 105 -12.22 1.12 5.54
C VAL A 105 -12.37 2.59 5.10
N ILE A 106 -11.26 3.27 4.86
CA ILE A 106 -11.29 4.65 4.34
C ILE A 106 -12.06 4.68 3.01
N GLY A 107 -11.77 3.74 2.10
CA GLY A 107 -12.45 3.65 0.82
C GLY A 107 -13.96 3.47 0.97
N LYS A 108 -14.38 2.64 1.90
CA LYS A 108 -15.81 2.44 2.18
C LYS A 108 -16.46 3.69 2.77
N ASN A 109 -15.81 4.31 3.73
CA ASN A 109 -16.35 5.51 4.39
C ASN A 109 -16.50 6.70 3.42
N HIS A 110 -15.72 6.72 2.36
CA HIS A 110 -15.82 7.74 1.31
C HIS A 110 -16.70 7.31 0.12
N GLY A 111 -17.37 6.17 0.22
CA GLY A 111 -18.28 5.69 -0.82
C GLY A 111 -17.61 5.13 -2.06
N VAL A 112 -16.31 4.93 -2.04
CA VAL A 112 -15.52 4.37 -3.16
C VAL A 112 -15.66 2.86 -3.22
N ILE A 113 -15.75 2.22 -2.05
CA ILE A 113 -15.94 0.79 -1.89
C ILE A 113 -17.33 0.56 -1.30
N GLU A 114 -18.13 -0.24 -1.99
CA GLU A 114 -19.49 -0.56 -1.52
C GLU A 114 -19.45 -1.58 -0.39
N SER A 115 -18.67 -2.65 -0.54
CA SER A 115 -18.56 -3.71 0.45
C SER A 115 -17.13 -4.24 0.50
N ILE A 116 -16.60 -4.39 1.71
CA ILE A 116 -15.24 -4.88 1.95
C ILE A 116 -15.17 -6.41 1.94
N ALA A 117 -16.22 -7.10 2.38
CA ALA A 117 -16.21 -8.56 2.51
C ALA A 117 -15.78 -9.29 1.23
N PRO A 118 -16.29 -8.98 0.04
CA PRO A 118 -15.83 -9.61 -1.19
C PRO A 118 -14.36 -9.35 -1.49
N LEU A 119 -13.87 -8.15 -1.15
CA LEU A 119 -12.47 -7.79 -1.37
C LEU A 119 -11.53 -8.60 -0.47
N LEU A 120 -11.93 -8.86 0.77
CA LEU A 120 -11.16 -9.72 1.67
C LEU A 120 -11.04 -11.14 1.13
N GLN A 121 -12.12 -11.66 0.53
CA GLN A 121 -12.08 -12.96 -0.12
C GLN A 121 -11.12 -12.98 -1.32
N GLN A 122 -11.14 -11.92 -2.13
CA GLN A 122 -10.24 -11.80 -3.28
C GLN A 122 -8.78 -11.75 -2.82
N LEU A 123 -8.48 -11.02 -1.76
CA LEU A 123 -7.13 -10.97 -1.19
C LEU A 123 -6.66 -12.35 -0.75
N GLY A 124 -7.53 -13.11 -0.08
CA GLY A 124 -7.23 -14.49 0.32
C GLY A 124 -6.93 -15.39 -0.88
N ALA A 125 -7.72 -15.27 -1.94
CA ALA A 125 -7.51 -16.03 -3.17
C ALA A 125 -6.19 -15.67 -3.87
N MET A 126 -5.71 -14.45 -3.67
CA MET A 126 -4.41 -13.98 -4.19
C MET A 126 -3.23 -14.37 -3.30
N GLY A 127 -3.45 -15.08 -2.21
CA GLY A 127 -2.40 -15.50 -1.30
C GLY A 127 -2.06 -14.50 -0.20
N ILE A 128 -2.85 -13.44 -0.04
CA ILE A 128 -2.69 -12.46 1.03
C ILE A 128 -3.54 -12.90 2.20
N TYR A 129 -2.90 -13.44 3.24
CA TYR A 129 -3.60 -14.01 4.38
C TYR A 129 -3.73 -13.00 5.51
N LEU A 130 -4.98 -12.76 5.91
CA LEU A 130 -5.32 -12.02 7.13
C LEU A 130 -5.95 -13.00 8.12
N SER A 131 -5.63 -12.86 9.40
CA SER A 131 -6.26 -13.70 10.43
C SER A 131 -7.76 -13.40 10.53
N GLU A 132 -8.54 -14.36 11.01
CA GLU A 132 -9.97 -14.15 11.22
C GLU A 132 -10.24 -12.98 12.17
N LYS A 133 -9.38 -12.81 13.17
CA LYS A 133 -9.48 -11.68 14.10
C LYS A 133 -9.31 -10.34 13.36
N VAL A 134 -8.31 -10.24 12.49
CA VAL A 134 -8.05 -9.03 11.72
C VAL A 134 -9.20 -8.75 10.74
N LYS A 135 -9.68 -9.78 10.04
CA LYS A 135 -10.84 -9.64 9.14
C LYS A 135 -12.07 -9.13 9.89
N SER A 136 -12.36 -9.70 11.06
CA SER A 136 -13.49 -9.27 11.88
C SER A 136 -13.35 -7.81 12.32
N GLN A 137 -12.15 -7.39 12.69
CA GLN A 137 -11.89 -5.99 13.06
C GLN A 137 -12.14 -5.05 11.88
N ILE A 138 -11.65 -5.41 10.70
CA ILE A 138 -11.85 -4.62 9.48
C ILE A 138 -13.34 -4.47 9.17
N LEU A 139 -14.07 -5.58 9.17
CA LEU A 139 -15.51 -5.58 8.89
C LEU A 139 -16.30 -4.78 9.93
N SER A 140 -15.93 -4.91 11.21
CA SER A 140 -16.56 -4.14 12.29
C SER A 140 -16.34 -2.65 12.12
N GLN A 141 -15.13 -2.22 11.79
CA GLN A 141 -14.82 -0.81 11.55
C GLN A 141 -15.57 -0.25 10.33
N ALA A 142 -15.93 -1.12 9.40
CA ALA A 142 -16.66 -0.75 8.18
C ALA A 142 -18.19 -0.94 8.34
N ASP A 143 -18.66 -1.27 9.56
CA ASP A 143 -20.06 -1.61 9.83
C ASP A 143 -20.59 -2.78 8.98
N GLU A 144 -19.72 -3.74 8.68
CA GLU A 144 -20.07 -5.00 8.04
C GLU A 144 -19.99 -6.17 9.02
N LYS A 145 -20.83 -7.15 8.80
CA LYS A 145 -20.82 -8.37 9.62
C LYS A 145 -20.01 -9.49 8.99
#